data_67e6519d21f1a18842ce8f0a00a24599
#
_entry.id   67e6519d21f1a18842ce8f0a00a24599
#
_cell.length_a   1.000
_cell.length_b   1.000
_cell.length_c   1.000
_cell.angle_alpha   90.00
_cell.angle_beta   90.00
_cell.angle_gamma   90.00
#
_symmetry.space_group_name_H-M   'P 1'
#
loop_
_entity.id
_entity.type
_entity.pdbx_description
1 polymer ?
#
loop_
_entity_poly.entity_id
_entity_poly.type
_entity_poly.pdbx_seq_one_letter_code
_entity_poly.pdbx_strand_id
1 'polypeptide(L)'
;MPRIQFPHDFRTARAHRRRRRVRDDRPAFAPLVELSPVDSTNPTLPPATEAPTTTEPAGPPHIEFAFSGDVLIHSQLYKRALNNTGGNGYDFTPMFAVIKPLIESVDYAICHLEVPIAPAGENPSTFPLYGAPSEILDAVAGAGYDRCSTASNHTLDKGVPGIESTIANFERVGITQAGMARTPTEIEPTVLEVNGIKFTHLSYTYGYNGLSTPEGEEWRSALIDPDRIIADATKAREMGAEFVVVSLHWGTQTAVSQSQRSGAEKITSSGVVDLIVGHHAHMIQPIEQINGVWTVFGLGNSLSYHPTDGVPQANTQDGMIVTVNVVRNDAGGFTVEQPVVHPTWVDKSDGMVIRLVKPGLSDPNLSAAVKDQLAVSLRRTTDVVGAYIAPD
;
A
#
# COMPACT_ATOMS: atom_id res chain seq x y z
N MET A 1 38.71 -20.76 -9.93
CA MET A 1 37.99 -19.48 -10.07
C MET A 1 38.72 -18.63 -11.09
N PRO A 2 38.21 -18.38 -12.29
CA PRO A 2 38.80 -17.48 -13.25
C PRO A 2 38.27 -16.07 -13.09
N ARG A 3 39.17 -15.10 -13.13
CA ARG A 3 38.90 -13.65 -13.16
C ARG A 3 38.46 -13.25 -14.57
N ILE A 4 37.37 -12.51 -14.68
CA ILE A 4 36.90 -11.89 -15.90
C ILE A 4 37.48 -10.46 -15.97
N GLN A 5 38.29 -10.16 -17.01
CA GLN A 5 38.78 -8.83 -17.35
C GLN A 5 37.79 -8.14 -18.29
N PHE A 6 37.51 -6.85 -18.03
CA PHE A 6 36.78 -5.96 -18.93
C PHE A 6 37.73 -5.04 -19.68
N PRO A 7 37.54 -4.80 -20.98
CA PRO A 7 38.32 -3.82 -21.73
C PRO A 7 37.75 -2.42 -21.60
N HIS A 8 38.64 -1.45 -21.33
CA HIS A 8 38.39 -0.01 -21.46
C HIS A 8 38.55 0.41 -22.91
N ASP A 9 37.60 1.14 -23.48
CA ASP A 9 37.86 2.12 -24.51
C ASP A 9 36.82 3.25 -24.52
N PHE A 10 37.25 4.45 -24.12
CA PHE A 10 36.50 5.69 -24.23
C PHE A 10 37.01 6.48 -25.45
N ARG A 11 36.18 6.68 -26.46
CA ARG A 11 36.40 7.71 -27.49
C ARG A 11 35.29 8.75 -27.46
N THR A 12 35.73 9.97 -27.22
CA THR A 12 34.98 11.22 -27.16
C THR A 12 34.39 11.59 -28.52
N ALA A 13 33.09 11.87 -28.59
CA ALA A 13 32.44 12.53 -29.71
C ALA A 13 31.94 13.92 -29.31
N ARG A 14 32.49 14.96 -29.96
CA ARG A 14 32.05 16.37 -29.85
C ARG A 14 30.78 16.57 -30.69
N ALA A 15 29.71 17.06 -30.08
CA ALA A 15 28.48 17.48 -30.79
C ALA A 15 28.41 19.02 -30.87
N HIS A 16 28.24 19.50 -32.12
CA HIS A 16 28.05 20.92 -32.47
C HIS A 16 26.65 21.42 -32.04
N ARG A 17 26.63 22.48 -31.27
CA ARG A 17 25.40 23.25 -30.94
C ARG A 17 24.99 24.11 -32.13
N ARG A 18 23.81 23.86 -32.72
CA ARG A 18 23.07 24.84 -33.55
C ARG A 18 22.00 25.51 -32.73
N ARG A 19 22.11 26.81 -32.51
CA ARG A 19 21.10 27.67 -31.94
C ARG A 19 19.95 27.89 -32.92
N ARG A 20 18.72 27.49 -32.60
CA ARG A 20 17.48 27.95 -33.25
C ARG A 20 16.90 29.08 -32.45
N ARG A 21 16.64 30.22 -33.10
CA ARG A 21 15.87 31.37 -32.55
C ARG A 21 14.40 30.96 -32.47
N VAL A 22 13.79 31.14 -31.29
CA VAL A 22 12.34 31.04 -31.06
C VAL A 22 11.75 32.43 -31.37
N ARG A 23 10.73 32.50 -32.25
CA ARG A 23 9.90 33.69 -32.47
C ARG A 23 8.85 33.76 -31.38
N ASP A 24 8.69 34.96 -30.83
CA ASP A 24 7.73 35.33 -29.79
C ASP A 24 6.46 35.81 -30.54
N ASP A 25 5.42 34.99 -30.59
CA ASP A 25 4.08 35.36 -31.07
C ASP A 25 3.10 35.38 -29.92
N ARG A 26 2.92 36.57 -29.32
CA ARG A 26 1.85 36.81 -28.35
C ARG A 26 0.57 37.27 -29.11
N PRO A 27 -0.61 36.69 -28.86
CA PRO A 27 -1.86 37.26 -29.39
C PRO A 27 -2.27 38.50 -28.61
N ALA A 28 -2.77 39.51 -29.37
CA ALA A 28 -3.23 40.80 -28.89
C ALA A 28 -4.53 40.65 -28.08
N PHE A 29 -4.62 41.44 -26.99
CA PHE A 29 -5.85 41.61 -26.21
C PHE A 29 -6.95 42.34 -27.00
N ALA A 30 -8.18 41.79 -26.96
CA ALA A 30 -9.40 42.46 -27.41
C ALA A 30 -9.94 43.39 -26.29
N PRO A 31 -10.61 44.51 -26.63
CA PRO A 31 -11.05 45.48 -25.65
C PRO A 31 -12.30 45.03 -24.88
N LEU A 32 -12.38 45.43 -23.62
CA LEU A 32 -13.49 45.24 -22.69
C LEU A 32 -14.75 45.97 -23.20
N VAL A 33 -15.88 45.26 -23.24
CA VAL A 33 -17.21 45.81 -23.46
C VAL A 33 -17.77 46.28 -22.12
N GLU A 34 -18.10 47.57 -22.00
CA GLU A 34 -18.84 48.14 -20.87
C GLU A 34 -20.27 47.62 -20.84
N LEU A 35 -20.68 47.01 -19.75
CA LEU A 35 -22.08 46.66 -19.48
C LEU A 35 -22.74 47.74 -18.65
N SER A 36 -23.84 48.30 -19.19
CA SER A 36 -24.73 49.23 -18.52
C SER A 36 -25.45 48.60 -17.33
N PRO A 37 -25.81 49.37 -16.29
CA PRO A 37 -26.46 48.85 -15.09
C PRO A 37 -27.89 48.40 -15.33
N VAL A 38 -28.22 47.19 -14.91
CA VAL A 38 -29.59 46.66 -14.88
C VAL A 38 -30.23 47.01 -13.54
N ASP A 39 -31.39 47.62 -13.60
CA ASP A 39 -32.23 48.02 -12.47
C ASP A 39 -32.68 46.80 -11.65
N SER A 40 -32.36 46.77 -10.38
CA SER A 40 -32.70 45.66 -9.46
C SER A 40 -34.00 45.98 -8.71
N THR A 41 -35.11 45.51 -9.17
CA THR A 41 -36.30 45.32 -8.32
C THR A 41 -36.37 43.86 -7.88
N ASN A 42 -35.96 43.63 -6.66
CA ASN A 42 -35.91 42.32 -6.04
C ASN A 42 -37.29 42.00 -5.38
N PRO A 43 -38.00 40.92 -5.75
CA PRO A 43 -39.14 40.47 -4.99
C PRO A 43 -38.63 39.71 -3.74
N THR A 44 -39.03 40.20 -2.59
CA THR A 44 -38.75 39.61 -1.25
C THR A 44 -39.39 38.22 -1.18
N LEU A 45 -38.58 37.16 -1.15
CA LEU A 45 -39.02 35.82 -0.81
C LEU A 45 -39.31 35.72 0.70
N PRO A 46 -40.34 35.00 1.14
CA PRO A 46 -40.58 34.76 2.55
C PRO A 46 -39.44 33.92 3.14
N PRO A 47 -39.13 34.08 4.47
CA PRO A 47 -38.04 33.32 5.08
C PRO A 47 -38.34 31.82 5.02
N ALA A 48 -37.38 31.08 4.47
CA ALA A 48 -37.42 29.62 4.48
C ALA A 48 -37.40 29.16 5.94
N THR A 49 -38.42 28.45 6.33
CA THR A 49 -38.47 27.74 7.63
C THR A 49 -37.41 26.64 7.57
N GLU A 50 -36.31 26.83 8.26
CA GLU A 50 -35.31 25.77 8.46
C GLU A 50 -36.01 24.59 9.16
N ALA A 51 -36.10 23.47 8.47
CA ALA A 51 -36.46 22.20 9.06
C ALA A 51 -35.41 21.85 10.14
N PRO A 52 -35.83 21.38 11.30
CA PRO A 52 -34.87 20.96 12.33
C PRO A 52 -34.05 19.82 11.77
N THR A 53 -32.75 20.07 11.52
CA THR A 53 -31.76 19.03 11.27
C THR A 53 -31.59 18.25 12.56
N THR A 54 -32.32 17.16 12.70
CA THR A 54 -32.03 16.16 13.74
C THR A 54 -30.68 15.50 13.28
N THR A 55 -29.57 16.06 13.70
CA THR A 55 -28.32 15.33 13.75
C THR A 55 -28.51 14.21 14.77
N GLU A 56 -28.62 12.97 14.30
CA GLU A 56 -28.36 11.82 15.19
C GLU A 56 -27.04 12.09 15.89
N PRO A 57 -26.96 11.80 17.23
CA PRO A 57 -25.71 11.97 17.93
C PRO A 57 -24.66 11.11 17.21
N ALA A 58 -23.60 11.74 16.73
CA ALA A 58 -22.48 11.04 16.12
C ALA A 58 -22.01 9.96 17.12
N GLY A 59 -21.88 8.72 16.66
CA GLY A 59 -21.33 7.63 17.48
C GLY A 59 -19.94 7.99 18.04
N PRO A 60 -19.38 7.16 18.91
CA PRO A 60 -18.04 7.40 19.43
C PRO A 60 -17.03 7.53 18.29
N PRO A 61 -15.99 8.38 18.41
CA PRO A 61 -14.95 8.50 17.40
C PRO A 61 -14.37 7.12 17.04
N HIS A 62 -14.26 6.83 15.77
CA HIS A 62 -13.74 5.56 15.27
C HIS A 62 -12.92 5.77 14.00
N ILE A 63 -12.09 4.79 13.70
CA ILE A 63 -11.38 4.66 12.40
C ILE A 63 -11.64 3.25 11.89
N GLU A 64 -12.19 3.13 10.70
CA GLU A 64 -12.18 1.89 9.96
C GLU A 64 -10.92 1.86 9.08
N PHE A 65 -9.99 0.96 9.38
CA PHE A 65 -8.80 0.71 8.59
C PHE A 65 -9.04 -0.38 7.55
N ALA A 66 -8.41 -0.26 6.37
CA ALA A 66 -8.19 -1.39 5.46
C ALA A 66 -6.70 -1.66 5.28
N PHE A 67 -6.33 -2.93 5.28
CA PHE A 67 -4.97 -3.41 5.01
C PHE A 67 -5.01 -4.41 3.86
N SER A 68 -4.10 -4.26 2.88
CA SER A 68 -3.97 -5.21 1.78
C SER A 68 -2.57 -5.85 1.73
N GLY A 69 -2.48 -7.02 1.10
CA GLY A 69 -1.25 -7.79 1.00
C GLY A 69 -0.20 -7.18 0.05
N ASP A 70 0.75 -8.02 -0.33
CA ASP A 70 1.97 -7.62 -1.03
C ASP A 70 1.69 -7.14 -2.45
N VAL A 71 2.16 -5.93 -2.78
CA VAL A 71 2.22 -5.40 -4.16
C VAL A 71 3.63 -5.65 -4.68
N LEU A 72 3.79 -6.76 -5.40
CA LEU A 72 5.06 -7.28 -5.92
C LEU A 72 5.05 -7.29 -7.45
N ILE A 73 5.69 -6.30 -8.07
CA ILE A 73 5.55 -6.04 -9.50
C ILE A 73 6.51 -6.91 -10.33
N HIS A 74 6.01 -8.05 -10.77
CA HIS A 74 6.68 -8.93 -11.75
C HIS A 74 6.60 -8.39 -13.17
N SER A 75 7.47 -8.90 -14.05
CA SER A 75 7.54 -8.44 -15.45
C SER A 75 6.22 -8.58 -16.23
N GLN A 76 5.42 -9.57 -15.91
CA GLN A 76 4.11 -9.78 -16.56
C GLN A 76 3.14 -8.65 -16.23
N LEU A 77 3.19 -8.10 -15.01
CA LEU A 77 2.33 -7.01 -14.58
C LEU A 77 2.68 -5.71 -15.31
N TYR A 78 3.96 -5.30 -15.33
CA TYR A 78 4.29 -4.07 -16.05
C TYR A 78 4.20 -4.21 -17.57
N LYS A 79 4.38 -5.40 -18.15
CA LYS A 79 4.07 -5.67 -19.56
C LYS A 79 2.57 -5.51 -19.85
N ARG A 80 1.72 -6.00 -18.95
CA ARG A 80 0.27 -5.78 -19.06
C ARG A 80 -0.08 -4.30 -18.95
N ALA A 81 0.49 -3.59 -17.97
CA ALA A 81 0.30 -2.16 -17.80
C ALA A 81 0.75 -1.35 -19.04
N LEU A 82 1.88 -1.73 -19.66
CA LEU A 82 2.33 -1.16 -20.93
C LEU A 82 1.33 -1.41 -22.08
N ASN A 83 0.75 -2.61 -22.15
CA ASN A 83 -0.26 -2.94 -23.16
C ASN A 83 -1.56 -2.15 -22.96
N ASN A 84 -1.94 -1.82 -21.73
CA ASN A 84 -3.13 -1.01 -21.44
C ASN A 84 -3.06 0.39 -22.06
N THR A 85 -1.85 0.92 -22.28
CA THR A 85 -1.61 2.24 -22.90
C THR A 85 -1.27 2.17 -24.40
N GLY A 86 -1.23 0.98 -24.99
CA GLY A 86 -0.73 0.79 -26.36
C GLY A 86 0.75 1.08 -26.51
N GLY A 87 1.55 1.00 -25.42
CA GLY A 87 3.00 1.17 -25.43
C GLY A 87 3.50 2.56 -25.00
N ASN A 88 2.62 3.45 -24.55
CA ASN A 88 2.97 4.80 -24.10
C ASN A 88 2.90 4.94 -22.56
N GLY A 89 3.95 4.47 -21.85
CA GLY A 89 3.96 4.43 -20.39
C GLY A 89 3.17 3.23 -19.84
N TYR A 90 2.89 3.24 -18.55
CA TYR A 90 2.26 2.11 -17.86
C TYR A 90 0.94 2.54 -17.22
N ASP A 91 -0.10 1.72 -17.36
CA ASP A 91 -1.39 1.91 -16.66
C ASP A 91 -1.74 0.65 -15.87
N PHE A 92 -1.62 0.73 -14.55
CA PHE A 92 -2.00 -0.32 -13.61
C PHE A 92 -3.42 -0.15 -13.08
N THR A 93 -4.10 0.96 -13.37
CA THR A 93 -5.43 1.30 -12.83
C THR A 93 -6.47 0.20 -13.03
N PRO A 94 -6.56 -0.48 -14.20
CA PRO A 94 -7.54 -1.56 -14.38
C PRO A 94 -7.34 -2.74 -13.44
N MET A 95 -6.12 -2.96 -12.94
CA MET A 95 -5.82 -4.08 -12.04
C MET A 95 -6.46 -3.89 -10.65
N PHE A 96 -6.65 -2.64 -10.22
CA PHE A 96 -7.23 -2.26 -8.92
C PHE A 96 -8.73 -1.94 -8.99
N ALA A 97 -9.31 -1.84 -10.19
CA ALA A 97 -10.66 -1.30 -10.38
C ALA A 97 -11.75 -2.01 -9.55
N VAL A 98 -11.64 -3.33 -9.35
CA VAL A 98 -12.65 -4.13 -8.64
C VAL A 98 -12.58 -3.91 -7.12
N ILE A 99 -11.38 -3.71 -6.57
CA ILE A 99 -11.21 -3.49 -5.12
C ILE A 99 -11.39 -2.02 -4.71
N LYS A 100 -11.30 -1.08 -5.66
CA LYS A 100 -11.40 0.36 -5.40
C LYS A 100 -12.60 0.74 -4.53
N PRO A 101 -13.85 0.31 -4.80
CA PRO A 101 -14.99 0.70 -3.96
C PRO A 101 -14.86 0.26 -2.51
N LEU A 102 -14.22 -0.88 -2.23
CA LEU A 102 -13.96 -1.35 -0.87
C LEU A 102 -12.88 -0.49 -0.20
N ILE A 103 -11.81 -0.17 -0.91
CA ILE A 103 -10.73 0.67 -0.37
C ILE A 103 -11.24 2.09 -0.07
N GLU A 104 -12.09 2.66 -0.93
CA GLU A 104 -12.68 3.99 -0.73
C GLU A 104 -13.80 4.02 0.32
N SER A 105 -14.28 2.87 0.79
CA SER A 105 -15.35 2.82 1.80
C SER A 105 -14.87 2.95 3.24
N VAL A 106 -13.58 2.82 3.50
CA VAL A 106 -12.99 2.92 4.84
C VAL A 106 -12.40 4.31 5.10
N ASP A 107 -12.12 4.61 6.37
CA ASP A 107 -11.57 5.92 6.76
C ASP A 107 -10.08 6.05 6.46
N TYR A 108 -9.33 4.94 6.45
CA TYR A 108 -7.89 4.96 6.17
C TYR A 108 -7.39 3.62 5.63
N ALA A 109 -6.86 3.62 4.42
CA ALA A 109 -6.40 2.42 3.74
C ALA A 109 -4.87 2.35 3.64
N ILE A 110 -4.30 1.20 4.04
CA ILE A 110 -2.85 0.97 4.06
C ILE A 110 -2.51 -0.21 3.14
N CYS A 111 -1.67 0.02 2.13
CA CYS A 111 -1.09 -1.02 1.29
C CYS A 111 0.28 -1.47 1.77
N HIS A 112 0.83 -2.51 1.15
CA HIS A 112 2.24 -2.89 1.26
C HIS A 112 2.90 -2.84 -0.12
N LEU A 113 3.77 -1.87 -0.37
CA LEU A 113 4.60 -1.81 -1.58
C LEU A 113 5.90 -2.56 -1.31
N GLU A 114 6.01 -3.78 -1.81
CA GLU A 114 7.14 -4.67 -1.50
C GLU A 114 8.42 -4.30 -2.27
N VAL A 115 8.29 -3.66 -3.43
CA VAL A 115 9.42 -3.37 -4.33
C VAL A 115 9.66 -1.88 -4.49
N PRO A 116 10.91 -1.41 -4.62
CA PRO A 116 11.20 -0.01 -4.86
C PRO A 116 10.74 0.43 -6.24
N ILE A 117 10.51 1.72 -6.41
CA ILE A 117 10.32 2.36 -7.71
C ILE A 117 11.69 2.50 -8.40
N ALA A 118 11.75 2.12 -9.67
CA ALA A 118 12.96 2.28 -10.47
C ALA A 118 13.39 3.76 -10.52
N PRO A 119 14.67 4.07 -10.32
CA PRO A 119 15.18 5.43 -10.47
C PRO A 119 14.87 6.02 -11.85
N ALA A 120 14.71 7.34 -11.92
CA ALA A 120 14.38 8.04 -13.15
C ALA A 120 15.41 7.74 -14.26
N GLY A 121 14.92 7.30 -15.42
CA GLY A 121 15.75 6.91 -16.56
C GLY A 121 16.21 5.45 -16.55
N GLU A 122 15.94 4.69 -15.49
CA GLU A 122 16.12 3.24 -15.49
C GLU A 122 14.89 2.50 -16.03
N ASN A 123 15.13 1.38 -16.70
CA ASN A 123 14.04 0.50 -17.10
C ASN A 123 13.53 -0.29 -15.89
N PRO A 124 12.23 -0.61 -15.84
CA PRO A 124 11.70 -1.52 -14.84
C PRO A 124 12.41 -2.88 -14.86
N SER A 125 12.60 -3.46 -13.70
CA SER A 125 13.23 -4.75 -13.51
C SER A 125 12.43 -5.66 -12.57
N THR A 126 12.70 -6.96 -12.66
CA THR A 126 12.06 -8.01 -11.87
C THR A 126 13.13 -8.90 -11.23
N PHE A 127 12.73 -10.01 -10.62
CA PHE A 127 13.65 -10.94 -9.96
C PHE A 127 15.00 -11.07 -10.70
N PRO A 128 16.15 -11.06 -9.98
CA PRO A 128 16.29 -11.02 -8.52
C PRO A 128 16.29 -9.60 -7.91
N LEU A 129 16.45 -8.52 -8.68
CA LEU A 129 16.50 -7.13 -8.22
C LEU A 129 15.37 -6.33 -8.88
N TYR A 130 14.32 -6.09 -8.11
CA TYR A 130 13.13 -5.41 -8.59
C TYR A 130 13.31 -3.90 -8.69
N GLY A 131 12.56 -3.30 -9.61
CA GLY A 131 12.37 -1.87 -9.75
C GLY A 131 11.08 -1.65 -10.54
N ALA A 132 10.02 -1.23 -9.85
CA ALA A 132 8.71 -1.03 -10.46
C ALA A 132 8.63 0.28 -11.26
N PRO A 133 7.80 0.36 -12.32
CA PRO A 133 7.42 1.63 -12.93
C PRO A 133 6.74 2.53 -11.89
N SER A 134 6.98 3.84 -11.97
CA SER A 134 6.40 4.81 -11.01
C SER A 134 4.88 4.88 -11.06
N GLU A 135 4.28 4.55 -12.19
CA GLU A 135 2.84 4.58 -12.44
C GLU A 135 2.06 3.53 -11.61
N ILE A 136 2.73 2.57 -10.97
CA ILE A 136 2.06 1.73 -9.97
C ILE A 136 1.51 2.56 -8.82
N LEU A 137 2.21 3.63 -8.40
CA LEU A 137 1.74 4.50 -7.34
C LEU A 137 0.56 5.38 -7.76
N ASP A 138 0.46 5.73 -9.06
CA ASP A 138 -0.74 6.39 -9.59
C ASP A 138 -1.97 5.50 -9.46
N ALA A 139 -1.82 4.19 -9.72
CA ALA A 139 -2.91 3.22 -9.58
C ALA A 139 -3.25 2.94 -8.11
N VAL A 140 -2.25 2.86 -7.22
CA VAL A 140 -2.44 2.69 -5.77
C VAL A 140 -3.18 3.88 -5.17
N ALA A 141 -2.71 5.11 -5.42
CA ALA A 141 -3.39 6.34 -4.98
C ALA A 141 -4.79 6.45 -5.60
N GLY A 142 -4.92 6.16 -6.90
CA GLY A 142 -6.19 6.16 -7.62
C GLY A 142 -7.19 5.10 -7.14
N ALA A 143 -6.73 4.04 -6.47
CA ALA A 143 -7.57 3.05 -5.82
C ALA A 143 -8.09 3.48 -4.44
N GLY A 144 -7.59 4.58 -3.88
CA GLY A 144 -8.04 5.14 -2.61
C GLY A 144 -7.13 4.80 -1.41
N TYR A 145 -5.93 4.28 -1.62
CA TYR A 145 -4.99 4.09 -0.52
C TYR A 145 -4.40 5.42 -0.04
N ASP A 146 -4.26 5.57 1.27
CA ASP A 146 -3.72 6.77 1.93
C ASP A 146 -2.23 6.62 2.26
N ARG A 147 -1.79 5.38 2.48
CA ARG A 147 -0.44 5.06 2.94
C ARG A 147 -0.01 3.67 2.49
N CYS A 148 1.32 3.44 2.39
CA CYS A 148 1.84 2.08 2.29
C CYS A 148 2.96 1.82 3.31
N SER A 149 3.08 0.57 3.76
CA SER A 149 4.32 0.05 4.32
C SER A 149 5.30 -0.25 3.19
N THR A 150 6.60 0.03 3.39
CA THR A 150 7.64 -0.08 2.34
C THR A 150 8.90 -0.81 2.81
N ALA A 151 9.02 -1.12 4.13
CA ALA A 151 10.11 -1.97 4.60
C ALA A 151 9.85 -3.42 4.17
N SER A 152 10.70 -3.93 3.28
CA SER A 152 10.63 -5.27 2.72
C SER A 152 12.04 -5.84 2.45
N ASN A 153 12.14 -7.11 2.13
CA ASN A 153 13.40 -7.72 1.68
C ASN A 153 13.90 -7.16 0.34
N HIS A 154 13.02 -6.46 -0.42
CA HIS A 154 13.33 -5.80 -1.69
C HIS A 154 13.61 -4.30 -1.57
N THR A 155 13.51 -3.71 -0.38
CA THR A 155 13.75 -2.26 -0.14
C THR A 155 15.05 -1.75 -0.80
N LEU A 156 16.12 -2.56 -0.77
CA LEU A 156 17.44 -2.18 -1.27
C LEU A 156 17.74 -2.65 -2.69
N ASP A 157 16.81 -3.24 -3.43
CA ASP A 157 17.05 -3.79 -4.77
C ASP A 157 17.56 -2.76 -5.79
N LYS A 158 17.27 -1.49 -5.58
CA LYS A 158 17.79 -0.34 -6.35
C LYS A 158 18.71 0.57 -5.52
N GLY A 159 19.19 0.08 -4.37
CA GLY A 159 20.04 0.84 -3.46
C GLY A 159 19.39 2.14 -2.99
N VAL A 160 20.23 3.10 -2.58
CA VAL A 160 19.79 4.42 -2.14
C VAL A 160 18.96 5.16 -3.21
N PRO A 161 19.34 5.18 -4.51
CA PRO A 161 18.52 5.81 -5.54
C PRO A 161 17.11 5.23 -5.65
N GLY A 162 16.91 3.92 -5.37
CA GLY A 162 15.61 3.28 -5.33
C GLY A 162 14.74 3.78 -4.16
N ILE A 163 15.33 3.93 -2.98
CA ILE A 163 14.66 4.52 -1.82
C ILE A 163 14.22 5.95 -2.13
N GLU A 164 15.13 6.77 -2.64
CA GLU A 164 14.86 8.17 -2.99
C GLU A 164 13.77 8.29 -4.06
N SER A 165 13.84 7.45 -5.11
CA SER A 165 12.82 7.39 -6.16
C SER A 165 11.45 6.98 -5.60
N THR A 166 11.43 5.98 -4.72
CA THR A 166 10.17 5.48 -4.11
C THR A 166 9.50 6.59 -3.31
N ILE A 167 10.23 7.24 -2.38
CA ILE A 167 9.68 8.30 -1.54
C ILE A 167 9.19 9.49 -2.38
N ALA A 168 10.00 9.94 -3.35
CA ALA A 168 9.63 11.05 -4.24
C ALA A 168 8.34 10.75 -5.05
N ASN A 169 8.13 9.49 -5.43
CA ASN A 169 6.91 9.11 -6.15
C ASN A 169 5.68 8.99 -5.22
N PHE A 170 5.84 8.60 -3.95
CA PHE A 170 4.79 8.73 -2.95
C PHE A 170 4.36 10.19 -2.76
N GLU A 171 5.32 11.10 -2.62
CA GLU A 171 5.08 12.55 -2.54
C GLU A 171 4.36 13.08 -3.80
N ARG A 172 4.78 12.62 -4.99
CA ARG A 172 4.17 13.02 -6.28
C ARG A 172 2.68 12.67 -6.36
N VAL A 173 2.28 11.50 -5.86
CA VAL A 173 0.88 11.07 -5.92
C VAL A 173 0.07 11.48 -4.69
N GLY A 174 0.69 12.10 -3.69
CA GLY A 174 0.02 12.66 -2.52
C GLY A 174 -0.38 11.67 -1.44
N ILE A 175 0.17 10.44 -1.45
CA ILE A 175 0.01 9.47 -0.36
C ILE A 175 1.31 9.30 0.42
N THR A 176 1.24 8.73 1.61
CA THR A 176 2.41 8.63 2.50
C THR A 176 2.97 7.20 2.58
N GLN A 177 4.13 7.04 3.18
CA GLN A 177 4.72 5.71 3.42
C GLN A 177 5.36 5.61 4.81
N ALA A 178 5.65 4.37 5.25
CA ALA A 178 6.51 4.06 6.38
C ALA A 178 7.43 2.90 6.01
N GLY A 179 8.72 3.02 6.36
CA GLY A 179 9.69 1.93 6.18
C GLY A 179 10.90 2.28 5.33
N MET A 180 10.85 3.35 4.52
CA MET A 180 11.98 3.91 3.80
C MET A 180 12.24 5.34 4.24
N ALA A 181 13.53 5.79 4.23
CA ALA A 181 13.91 7.13 4.61
C ALA A 181 15.08 7.68 3.78
N ARG A 182 15.07 8.99 3.50
CA ARG A 182 16.17 9.74 2.85
C ARG A 182 17.07 10.40 3.89
N THR A 183 16.54 10.60 5.10
CA THR A 183 17.24 11.24 6.24
C THR A 183 16.95 10.48 7.53
N PRO A 184 17.80 10.61 8.56
CA PRO A 184 17.54 10.00 9.87
C PRO A 184 16.22 10.44 10.52
N THR A 185 15.71 11.61 10.16
CA THR A 185 14.43 12.13 10.70
C THR A 185 13.22 11.46 10.02
N GLU A 186 13.32 11.05 8.75
CA GLU A 186 12.20 10.45 8.02
C GLU A 186 11.85 9.03 8.48
N ILE A 187 12.78 8.30 9.13
CA ILE A 187 12.49 6.98 9.68
C ILE A 187 11.79 7.04 11.04
N GLU A 188 11.82 8.19 11.68
CA GLU A 188 11.20 8.39 12.99
C GLU A 188 9.68 8.24 12.92
N PRO A 189 9.02 7.82 14.02
CA PRO A 189 7.58 7.73 14.07
C PRO A 189 6.90 9.04 13.67
N THR A 190 5.80 8.91 12.91
CA THR A 190 4.96 10.06 12.52
C THR A 190 3.57 9.87 13.09
N VAL A 191 3.04 10.88 13.77
CA VAL A 191 1.66 10.89 14.26
C VAL A 191 0.74 11.42 13.16
N LEU A 192 -0.27 10.62 12.83
CA LEU A 192 -1.33 10.92 11.87
C LEU A 192 -2.64 11.14 12.64
N GLU A 193 -3.61 11.79 12.04
CA GLU A 193 -4.93 12.01 12.66
C GLU A 193 -6.05 11.77 11.65
N VAL A 194 -7.02 10.92 12.04
CA VAL A 194 -8.23 10.63 11.26
C VAL A 194 -9.39 10.58 12.24
N ASN A 195 -10.50 11.25 11.92
CA ASN A 195 -11.72 11.31 12.74
C ASN A 195 -11.47 11.72 14.21
N GLY A 196 -10.45 12.56 14.47
CA GLY A 196 -10.08 13.00 15.82
C GLY A 196 -9.34 11.94 16.64
N ILE A 197 -8.87 10.88 16.03
CA ILE A 197 -8.00 9.85 16.64
C ILE A 197 -6.59 9.99 16.08
N LYS A 198 -5.61 10.12 16.98
CA LYS A 198 -4.19 10.19 16.61
C LYS A 198 -3.59 8.79 16.62
N PHE A 199 -2.97 8.41 15.51
CA PHE A 199 -2.33 7.10 15.40
C PHE A 199 -0.96 7.19 14.73
N THR A 200 -0.18 6.13 14.84
CA THR A 200 1.05 5.94 14.08
C THR A 200 1.03 4.60 13.35
N HIS A 201 1.72 4.56 12.21
CA HIS A 201 1.97 3.34 11.46
C HIS A 201 3.47 3.18 11.24
N LEU A 202 4.03 2.10 11.78
CA LEU A 202 5.44 1.72 11.72
C LEU A 202 5.61 0.52 10.77
N SER A 203 6.78 0.39 10.11
CA SER A 203 7.04 -0.69 9.15
C SER A 203 8.47 -1.20 9.26
N TYR A 204 8.63 -2.53 9.34
CA TYR A 204 9.91 -3.21 9.52
C TYR A 204 10.02 -4.46 8.67
N THR A 205 11.26 -4.86 8.31
CA THR A 205 11.54 -6.07 7.53
C THR A 205 12.56 -6.99 8.20
N TYR A 206 12.51 -8.28 7.88
CA TYR A 206 13.46 -9.26 8.41
C TYR A 206 14.87 -9.16 7.79
N GLY A 207 15.02 -8.48 6.66
CA GLY A 207 16.30 -8.40 5.94
C GLY A 207 16.17 -7.80 4.56
N TYR A 208 17.26 -7.81 3.80
CA TYR A 208 17.37 -7.21 2.46
C TYR A 208 18.00 -8.15 1.44
N ASN A 209 17.68 -9.45 1.48
CA ASN A 209 18.17 -10.47 0.53
C ASN A 209 19.71 -10.49 0.37
N GLY A 210 20.45 -10.24 1.47
CA GLY A 210 21.91 -10.18 1.46
C GLY A 210 22.52 -8.84 1.04
N LEU A 211 21.69 -7.85 0.71
CA LEU A 211 22.11 -6.45 0.56
C LEU A 211 22.21 -5.78 1.93
N SER A 212 22.88 -4.64 2.00
CA SER A 212 23.02 -3.83 3.20
C SER A 212 22.83 -2.35 2.87
N THR A 213 22.33 -1.59 3.83
CA THR A 213 22.40 -0.13 3.79
C THR A 213 23.86 0.32 3.77
N PRO A 214 24.19 1.52 3.27
CA PRO A 214 25.51 2.09 3.45
C PRO A 214 25.89 2.17 4.94
N GLU A 215 27.17 2.05 5.24
CA GLU A 215 27.69 2.17 6.61
C GLU A 215 27.30 3.50 7.24
N GLY A 216 26.69 3.46 8.43
CA GLY A 216 26.18 4.64 9.14
C GLY A 216 24.85 5.17 8.64
N GLU A 217 24.20 4.47 7.70
CA GLU A 217 22.91 4.83 7.15
C GLU A 217 21.83 3.73 7.39
N GLU A 218 21.95 2.98 8.50
CA GLU A 218 21.02 1.92 8.88
C GLU A 218 19.58 2.44 9.11
N TRP A 219 19.43 3.74 9.24
CA TRP A 219 18.15 4.46 9.32
C TRP A 219 17.37 4.49 7.99
N ARG A 220 17.99 4.15 6.84
CA ARG A 220 17.30 4.18 5.55
C ARG A 220 16.14 3.21 5.44
N SER A 221 16.15 2.16 6.24
CA SER A 221 15.03 1.25 6.46
C SER A 221 15.22 0.48 7.76
N ALA A 222 14.13 -0.04 8.35
CA ALA A 222 14.18 -0.63 9.67
C ALA A 222 14.11 -2.16 9.62
N LEU A 223 15.11 -2.82 10.22
CA LEU A 223 15.05 -4.26 10.49
C LEU A 223 14.13 -4.57 11.67
N ILE A 224 13.51 -5.74 11.63
CA ILE A 224 12.72 -6.26 12.74
C ILE A 224 13.67 -6.56 13.90
N ASP A 225 13.54 -5.74 14.92
CA ASP A 225 14.07 -5.93 16.27
C ASP A 225 12.93 -5.57 17.24
N PRO A 226 12.39 -6.52 18.00
CA PRO A 226 11.30 -6.25 18.91
C PRO A 226 11.57 -5.12 19.92
N ASP A 227 12.82 -4.98 20.41
CA ASP A 227 13.17 -3.92 21.37
C ASP A 227 13.14 -2.54 20.69
N ARG A 228 13.61 -2.44 19.45
CA ARG A 228 13.50 -1.23 18.63
C ARG A 228 12.04 -0.89 18.32
N ILE A 229 11.22 -1.87 17.92
CA ILE A 229 9.81 -1.67 17.63
C ILE A 229 9.07 -1.12 18.85
N ILE A 230 9.34 -1.67 20.03
CA ILE A 230 8.77 -1.21 21.31
C ILE A 230 9.24 0.22 21.62
N ALA A 231 10.52 0.54 21.41
CA ALA A 231 11.07 1.88 21.63
C ALA A 231 10.42 2.91 20.67
N ASP A 232 10.32 2.59 19.38
CA ASP A 232 9.70 3.46 18.38
C ASP A 232 8.20 3.65 18.66
N ALA A 233 7.47 2.60 19.07
CA ALA A 233 6.08 2.68 19.48
C ALA A 233 5.89 3.52 20.76
N THR A 234 6.79 3.38 21.74
CA THR A 234 6.79 4.20 22.96
C THR A 234 7.01 5.67 22.60
N LYS A 235 7.99 5.97 21.74
CA LYS A 235 8.24 7.32 21.25
C LYS A 235 7.01 7.90 20.53
N ALA A 236 6.33 7.11 19.70
CA ALA A 236 5.09 7.56 19.05
C ALA A 236 4.01 7.92 20.08
N ARG A 237 3.85 7.13 21.16
CA ARG A 237 2.94 7.43 22.28
C ARG A 237 3.33 8.75 22.97
N GLU A 238 4.61 8.97 23.22
CA GLU A 238 5.11 10.24 23.81
C GLU A 238 4.86 11.44 22.89
N MET A 239 4.85 11.23 21.56
CA MET A 239 4.49 12.24 20.58
C MET A 239 2.97 12.46 20.46
N GLY A 240 2.17 11.68 21.18
CA GLY A 240 0.72 11.82 21.25
C GLY A 240 -0.07 10.84 20.38
N ALA A 241 0.55 9.79 19.83
CA ALA A 241 -0.20 8.72 19.17
C ALA A 241 -1.06 7.96 20.20
N GLU A 242 -2.33 7.85 19.92
CA GLU A 242 -3.31 7.15 20.75
C GLU A 242 -3.52 5.71 20.33
N PHE A 243 -3.11 5.36 19.09
CA PHE A 243 -3.19 4.01 18.51
C PHE A 243 -1.92 3.72 17.68
N VAL A 244 -1.37 2.51 17.81
CA VAL A 244 -0.11 2.11 17.15
C VAL A 244 -0.33 0.87 16.31
N VAL A 245 -0.13 1.02 14.99
CA VAL A 245 -0.15 -0.07 13.99
C VAL A 245 1.29 -0.40 13.60
N VAL A 246 1.62 -1.68 13.53
CA VAL A 246 2.94 -2.16 13.09
C VAL A 246 2.79 -3.11 11.92
N SER A 247 3.36 -2.76 10.76
CA SER A 247 3.51 -3.66 9.60
C SER A 247 4.84 -4.38 9.67
N LEU A 248 4.81 -5.72 9.58
CA LEU A 248 5.98 -6.58 9.65
C LEU A 248 6.11 -7.42 8.39
N HIS A 249 7.17 -7.19 7.63
CA HIS A 249 7.55 -8.01 6.48
C HIS A 249 8.42 -9.16 6.97
N TRP A 250 7.81 -10.31 7.27
CA TRP A 250 8.39 -11.39 8.08
C TRP A 250 7.94 -12.80 7.69
N GLY A 251 8.58 -13.79 8.29
CA GLY A 251 8.15 -15.19 8.19
C GLY A 251 8.76 -15.93 7.00
N THR A 252 8.03 -16.90 6.52
CA THR A 252 8.39 -17.76 5.38
C THR A 252 7.16 -18.03 4.54
N GLN A 253 7.36 -18.47 3.30
CA GLN A 253 6.28 -18.83 2.35
C GLN A 253 5.56 -20.16 2.74
N THR A 254 5.29 -20.35 4.01
CA THR A 254 4.64 -21.54 4.57
C THR A 254 3.76 -21.16 5.76
N ALA A 255 3.58 -22.08 6.70
CA ALA A 255 2.89 -21.79 7.95
C ALA A 255 3.64 -20.76 8.80
N VAL A 256 2.91 -20.13 9.74
CA VAL A 256 3.50 -19.17 10.69
C VAL A 256 4.70 -19.79 11.39
N SER A 257 5.83 -19.12 11.30
CA SER A 257 7.09 -19.56 11.93
C SER A 257 7.12 -19.27 13.42
N GLN A 258 7.99 -20.00 14.15
CA GLN A 258 8.20 -19.73 15.57
C GLN A 258 8.74 -18.31 15.81
N SER A 259 9.56 -17.77 14.90
CA SER A 259 10.08 -16.40 15.01
C SER A 259 8.99 -15.34 14.86
N GLN A 260 7.99 -15.57 14.01
CA GLN A 260 6.81 -14.67 13.93
C GLN A 260 6.05 -14.70 15.27
N ARG A 261 5.78 -15.88 15.83
CA ARG A 261 5.05 -16.00 17.11
C ARG A 261 5.79 -15.34 18.25
N SER A 262 7.07 -15.68 18.47
CA SER A 262 7.85 -15.10 19.56
C SER A 262 8.08 -13.59 19.39
N GLY A 263 8.22 -13.12 18.16
CA GLY A 263 8.25 -11.67 17.85
C GLY A 263 6.94 -10.96 18.22
N ALA A 264 5.81 -11.52 17.80
CA ALA A 264 4.49 -11.01 18.16
C ALA A 264 4.27 -11.01 19.68
N GLU A 265 4.57 -12.11 20.36
CA GLU A 265 4.46 -12.22 21.81
C GLU A 265 5.26 -11.12 22.54
N LYS A 266 6.53 -10.92 22.15
CA LYS A 266 7.38 -9.91 22.76
C LYS A 266 6.87 -8.49 22.49
N ILE A 267 6.48 -8.17 21.24
CA ILE A 267 5.98 -6.84 20.86
C ILE A 267 4.67 -6.54 21.59
N THR A 268 3.71 -7.45 21.55
CA THR A 268 2.37 -7.23 22.13
C THR A 268 2.38 -7.22 23.66
N SER A 269 3.29 -7.95 24.32
CA SER A 269 3.42 -7.93 25.79
C SER A 269 3.89 -6.58 26.33
N SER A 270 4.42 -5.69 25.49
CA SER A 270 4.83 -4.34 25.88
C SER A 270 3.67 -3.41 26.23
N GLY A 271 2.47 -3.68 25.67
CA GLY A 271 1.28 -2.85 25.85
C GLY A 271 1.32 -1.50 25.09
N VAL A 272 2.32 -1.26 24.23
CA VAL A 272 2.43 -0.01 23.43
C VAL A 272 2.03 -0.17 21.98
N VAL A 273 1.78 -1.40 21.50
CA VAL A 273 1.32 -1.73 20.14
C VAL A 273 -0.09 -2.28 20.19
N ASP A 274 -0.98 -1.81 19.32
CA ASP A 274 -2.41 -2.15 19.33
C ASP A 274 -2.84 -3.08 18.19
N LEU A 275 -2.06 -3.10 17.08
CA LEU A 275 -2.36 -3.94 15.92
C LEU A 275 -1.06 -4.33 15.19
N ILE A 276 -0.93 -5.61 14.83
CA ILE A 276 0.16 -6.10 13.98
C ILE A 276 -0.41 -6.62 12.66
N VAL A 277 0.21 -6.21 11.53
CA VAL A 277 -0.13 -6.62 10.17
C VAL A 277 1.09 -7.20 9.48
N GLY A 278 0.99 -8.45 9.01
CA GLY A 278 2.10 -9.22 8.45
C GLY A 278 2.08 -9.31 6.93
N HIS A 279 3.29 -9.36 6.36
CA HIS A 279 3.59 -9.41 4.92
C HIS A 279 4.70 -10.44 4.63
N HIS A 280 5.17 -10.57 3.39
CA HIS A 280 6.28 -11.44 2.94
C HIS A 280 5.91 -12.88 2.64
N ALA A 281 5.04 -13.49 3.41
CA ALA A 281 4.75 -14.93 3.24
C ALA A 281 4.19 -15.27 1.85
N HIS A 282 3.71 -14.29 1.10
CA HIS A 282 3.00 -14.44 -0.19
C HIS A 282 1.81 -15.40 -0.14
N MET A 283 1.39 -15.73 1.05
CA MET A 283 0.26 -16.61 1.37
C MET A 283 -0.53 -16.03 2.53
N ILE A 284 -1.82 -16.29 2.54
CA ILE A 284 -2.68 -15.96 3.68
C ILE A 284 -2.23 -16.80 4.88
N GLN A 285 -1.95 -16.14 6.00
CA GLN A 285 -1.64 -16.75 7.28
C GLN A 285 -2.73 -16.41 8.31
N PRO A 286 -2.82 -17.12 9.45
CA PRO A 286 -3.85 -16.91 10.47
C PRO A 286 -3.94 -15.48 11.00
N ILE A 287 -5.13 -15.17 11.54
CA ILE A 287 -5.40 -13.99 12.37
C ILE A 287 -5.63 -14.49 13.78
N GLU A 288 -4.90 -13.96 14.75
CA GLU A 288 -4.97 -14.40 16.14
C GLU A 288 -4.90 -13.18 17.08
N GLN A 289 -5.40 -13.33 18.30
CA GLN A 289 -5.10 -12.38 19.36
C GLN A 289 -3.91 -12.87 20.18
N ILE A 290 -2.83 -12.06 20.21
CA ILE A 290 -1.64 -12.31 21.01
C ILE A 290 -1.59 -11.25 22.13
N ASN A 291 -1.67 -11.67 23.39
CA ASN A 291 -1.79 -10.78 24.55
C ASN A 291 -2.92 -9.74 24.39
N GLY A 292 -4.04 -10.13 23.75
CA GLY A 292 -5.19 -9.26 23.50
C GLY A 292 -5.06 -8.33 22.28
N VAL A 293 -3.91 -8.35 21.56
CA VAL A 293 -3.65 -7.57 20.35
C VAL A 293 -3.93 -8.41 19.12
N TRP A 294 -4.76 -7.93 18.20
CA TRP A 294 -4.98 -8.56 16.92
C TRP A 294 -3.70 -8.59 16.11
N THR A 295 -3.33 -9.76 15.66
CA THR A 295 -2.14 -10.03 14.85
C THR A 295 -2.57 -10.78 13.59
N VAL A 296 -2.49 -10.10 12.45
CA VAL A 296 -2.66 -10.68 11.12
C VAL A 296 -1.28 -11.15 10.68
N PHE A 297 -1.00 -12.45 10.67
CA PHE A 297 0.35 -12.96 10.41
C PHE A 297 0.81 -12.78 8.96
N GLY A 298 -0.10 -12.85 7.98
CA GLY A 298 0.21 -12.65 6.57
C GLY A 298 -1.04 -12.43 5.73
N LEU A 299 -1.06 -11.34 4.95
CA LEU A 299 -2.18 -10.94 4.10
C LEU A 299 -2.20 -11.63 2.73
N GLY A 300 -1.15 -12.38 2.36
CA GLY A 300 -0.95 -12.89 1.01
C GLY A 300 -0.62 -11.80 -0.01
N ASN A 301 -0.81 -12.07 -1.29
CA ASN A 301 -0.51 -11.12 -2.36
C ASN A 301 -1.74 -10.28 -2.72
N SER A 302 -1.57 -8.96 -2.73
CA SER A 302 -2.57 -8.06 -3.31
C SER A 302 -2.45 -8.02 -4.84
N LEU A 303 -1.26 -7.70 -5.36
CA LEU A 303 -0.97 -7.71 -6.80
C LEU A 303 0.38 -8.37 -7.06
N SER A 304 0.38 -9.58 -7.60
CA SER A 304 1.59 -10.33 -7.89
C SER A 304 1.38 -11.28 -9.07
N TYR A 305 2.46 -11.58 -9.78
CA TYR A 305 2.51 -12.69 -10.75
C TYR A 305 3.47 -13.78 -10.25
N HIS A 306 3.48 -14.03 -8.95
CA HIS A 306 4.33 -15.05 -8.36
C HIS A 306 4.12 -16.40 -9.09
N PRO A 307 5.19 -17.15 -9.45
CA PRO A 307 5.06 -18.43 -10.13
C PRO A 307 4.26 -19.42 -9.29
N THR A 308 3.45 -20.26 -9.96
CA THR A 308 2.64 -21.31 -9.32
C THR A 308 3.21 -22.70 -9.55
N ASP A 309 4.32 -22.82 -10.28
CA ASP A 309 4.96 -24.06 -10.70
C ASP A 309 6.10 -24.44 -9.73
N GLY A 310 5.95 -25.56 -9.05
CA GLY A 310 7.04 -26.27 -8.40
C GLY A 310 7.10 -26.27 -6.87
N VAL A 311 6.16 -25.65 -6.17
CA VAL A 311 5.98 -25.75 -4.70
C VAL A 311 4.47 -25.64 -4.43
N PRO A 312 3.90 -25.90 -3.24
CA PRO A 312 2.47 -25.71 -2.98
C PRO A 312 2.00 -24.24 -3.10
N GLN A 313 2.31 -23.60 -4.22
CA GLN A 313 2.20 -22.17 -4.51
C GLN A 313 0.95 -21.81 -5.32
N ALA A 314 -0.01 -22.71 -5.49
CA ALA A 314 -1.34 -22.38 -5.99
C ALA A 314 -1.99 -21.24 -5.17
N ASN A 315 -1.54 -21.09 -3.92
CA ASN A 315 -2.05 -20.10 -2.96
C ASN A 315 -1.46 -18.70 -3.14
N THR A 316 -0.44 -18.51 -3.97
CA THR A 316 0.21 -17.19 -4.16
C THR A 316 -0.59 -16.22 -5.04
N GLN A 317 -1.72 -16.68 -5.61
CA GLN A 317 -2.72 -15.80 -6.24
C GLN A 317 -3.76 -15.31 -5.23
N ASP A 318 -3.83 -15.97 -4.06
CA ASP A 318 -4.76 -15.61 -3.01
C ASP A 318 -4.17 -14.48 -2.17
N GLY A 319 -5.01 -13.54 -1.81
CA GLY A 319 -4.75 -12.48 -0.87
C GLY A 319 -6.00 -12.12 -0.10
N MET A 320 -5.87 -11.16 0.78
CA MET A 320 -7.03 -10.60 1.47
C MET A 320 -6.85 -9.10 1.72
N ILE A 321 -7.98 -8.40 1.70
CA ILE A 321 -8.10 -7.09 2.32
C ILE A 321 -8.73 -7.35 3.68
N VAL A 322 -8.11 -6.82 4.73
CA VAL A 322 -8.62 -6.94 6.10
C VAL A 322 -9.08 -5.57 6.55
N THR A 323 -10.36 -5.44 6.91
CA THR A 323 -10.86 -4.24 7.56
C THR A 323 -10.87 -4.43 9.08
N VAL A 324 -10.51 -3.36 9.80
CA VAL A 324 -10.44 -3.33 11.26
C VAL A 324 -11.06 -2.04 11.76
N ASN A 325 -12.16 -2.15 12.51
CA ASN A 325 -12.78 -1.00 13.15
C ASN A 325 -12.17 -0.76 14.54
N VAL A 326 -11.69 0.45 14.77
CA VAL A 326 -11.06 0.90 16.01
C VAL A 326 -11.96 1.98 16.61
N VAL A 327 -12.63 1.68 17.72
CA VAL A 327 -13.63 2.55 18.33
C VAL A 327 -13.12 3.07 19.67
N ARG A 328 -13.18 4.37 19.90
CA ARG A 328 -12.86 4.96 21.19
C ARG A 328 -13.89 4.51 22.23
N ASN A 329 -13.43 3.92 23.33
CA ASN A 329 -14.29 3.46 24.41
C ASN A 329 -14.45 4.51 25.53
N ASP A 330 -15.42 4.29 26.44
CA ASP A 330 -15.73 5.21 27.53
C ASP A 330 -14.58 5.39 28.54
N ALA A 331 -13.64 4.47 28.60
CA ALA A 331 -12.43 4.57 29.43
C ALA A 331 -11.32 5.45 28.82
N GLY A 332 -11.54 5.99 27.61
CA GLY A 332 -10.57 6.82 26.89
C GLY A 332 -9.52 6.03 26.11
N GLY A 333 -9.58 4.71 26.11
CA GLY A 333 -8.79 3.81 25.26
C GLY A 333 -9.57 3.42 24.00
N PHE A 334 -9.18 2.29 23.40
CA PHE A 334 -9.81 1.78 22.18
C PHE A 334 -10.30 0.34 22.36
N THR A 335 -11.40 0.05 21.69
CA THR A 335 -11.84 -1.31 21.37
C THR A 335 -11.48 -1.57 19.91
N VAL A 336 -10.65 -2.56 19.68
CA VAL A 336 -10.35 -3.05 18.33
C VAL A 336 -11.32 -4.20 18.06
N GLU A 337 -12.25 -3.98 17.15
CA GLU A 337 -13.24 -4.99 16.80
C GLU A 337 -12.60 -6.17 16.08
N GLN A 338 -13.34 -7.27 15.97
CA GLN A 338 -12.87 -8.43 15.25
C GLN A 338 -12.58 -8.06 13.79
N PRO A 339 -11.35 -8.35 13.27
CA PRO A 339 -11.03 -8.10 11.88
C PRO A 339 -12.02 -8.79 10.93
N VAL A 340 -12.35 -8.10 9.82
CA VAL A 340 -13.19 -8.63 8.77
C VAL A 340 -12.35 -8.88 7.52
N VAL A 341 -12.39 -10.09 6.99
CA VAL A 341 -11.60 -10.53 5.83
C VAL A 341 -12.43 -10.47 4.56
N HIS A 342 -11.93 -9.75 3.57
CA HIS A 342 -12.43 -9.74 2.20
C HIS A 342 -11.43 -10.52 1.32
N PRO A 343 -11.70 -11.79 0.99
CA PRO A 343 -10.79 -12.59 0.18
C PRO A 343 -10.59 -11.98 -1.21
N THR A 344 -9.34 -11.93 -1.66
CA THR A 344 -8.97 -11.47 -3.00
C THR A 344 -8.23 -12.53 -3.78
N TRP A 345 -8.24 -12.40 -5.11
CA TRP A 345 -7.54 -13.31 -6.01
C TRP A 345 -7.07 -12.56 -7.26
N VAL A 346 -5.80 -12.74 -7.65
CA VAL A 346 -5.25 -12.10 -8.86
C VAL A 346 -5.63 -12.91 -10.09
N ASP A 347 -6.50 -12.35 -10.94
CA ASP A 347 -6.94 -12.98 -12.19
C ASP A 347 -5.89 -12.84 -13.30
N LYS A 348 -4.99 -13.81 -13.37
CA LYS A 348 -3.92 -13.84 -14.39
C LYS A 348 -4.47 -14.06 -15.82
N SER A 349 -5.70 -14.53 -15.96
CA SER A 349 -6.34 -14.79 -17.26
C SER A 349 -7.03 -13.57 -17.85
N ASP A 350 -7.43 -12.62 -17.00
CA ASP A 350 -8.11 -11.39 -17.42
C ASP A 350 -7.46 -10.16 -16.80
N GLY A 351 -6.50 -9.61 -17.49
CA GLY A 351 -5.92 -8.29 -17.20
C GLY A 351 -5.10 -8.17 -15.92
N MET A 352 -4.84 -9.24 -15.21
CA MET A 352 -4.20 -9.24 -13.88
C MET A 352 -5.02 -8.49 -12.83
N VAL A 353 -6.36 -8.53 -12.95
CA VAL A 353 -7.27 -7.81 -12.05
C VAL A 353 -7.28 -8.47 -10.67
N ILE A 354 -7.21 -7.66 -9.62
CA ILE A 354 -7.44 -8.10 -8.25
C ILE A 354 -8.95 -8.26 -8.06
N ARG A 355 -9.42 -9.51 -8.00
CA ARG A 355 -10.84 -9.84 -7.83
C ARG A 355 -11.20 -9.94 -6.36
N LEU A 356 -12.32 -9.35 -5.95
CA LEU A 356 -13.00 -9.73 -4.71
C LEU A 356 -13.66 -11.09 -4.92
N VAL A 357 -13.29 -12.09 -4.11
CA VAL A 357 -13.67 -13.48 -4.37
C VAL A 357 -15.18 -13.70 -4.23
N LYS A 358 -15.80 -13.27 -3.12
CA LYS A 358 -17.25 -13.46 -2.89
C LYS A 358 -18.13 -12.74 -3.90
N PRO A 359 -17.94 -11.41 -4.15
CA PRO A 359 -18.67 -10.72 -5.21
C PRO A 359 -18.45 -11.32 -6.59
N GLY A 360 -17.21 -11.77 -6.90
CA GLY A 360 -16.88 -12.39 -8.18
C GLY A 360 -17.62 -13.71 -8.44
N LEU A 361 -17.92 -14.49 -7.41
CA LEU A 361 -18.71 -15.73 -7.56
C LEU A 361 -20.14 -15.46 -8.07
N SER A 362 -20.69 -14.30 -7.71
CA SER A 362 -22.05 -13.88 -8.11
C SER A 362 -22.06 -12.99 -9.36
N ASP A 363 -20.91 -12.55 -9.88
CA ASP A 363 -20.83 -11.67 -11.05
C ASP A 363 -21.26 -12.41 -12.33
N PRO A 364 -22.37 -12.01 -13.01
CA PRO A 364 -22.84 -12.67 -14.22
C PRO A 364 -21.87 -12.52 -15.41
N ASN A 365 -20.96 -11.56 -15.38
CA ASN A 365 -20.02 -11.28 -16.46
C ASN A 365 -18.76 -12.16 -16.39
N LEU A 366 -18.49 -12.82 -15.27
CA LEU A 366 -17.34 -13.72 -15.16
C LEU A 366 -17.64 -15.10 -15.73
N SER A 367 -16.66 -15.67 -16.45
CA SER A 367 -16.75 -17.02 -16.98
C SER A 367 -16.84 -18.08 -15.87
N ALA A 368 -17.44 -19.23 -16.19
CA ALA A 368 -17.50 -20.36 -15.27
C ALA A 368 -16.10 -20.77 -14.79
N ALA A 369 -15.10 -20.78 -15.68
CA ALA A 369 -13.73 -21.12 -15.33
C ALA A 369 -13.11 -20.18 -14.28
N VAL A 370 -13.35 -18.86 -14.38
CA VAL A 370 -12.91 -17.90 -13.36
C VAL A 370 -13.64 -18.13 -12.05
N LYS A 371 -14.97 -18.34 -12.08
CA LYS A 371 -15.77 -18.63 -10.87
C LYS A 371 -15.31 -19.92 -10.18
N ASP A 372 -14.93 -20.96 -10.92
CA ASP A 372 -14.36 -22.19 -10.36
C ASP A 372 -13.04 -21.89 -9.61
N GLN A 373 -12.16 -21.02 -10.16
CA GLN A 373 -10.94 -20.60 -9.48
C GLN A 373 -11.24 -19.75 -8.23
N LEU A 374 -12.20 -18.83 -8.30
CA LEU A 374 -12.63 -18.05 -7.13
C LEU A 374 -13.21 -18.97 -6.04
N ALA A 375 -13.98 -19.99 -6.39
CA ALA A 375 -14.49 -20.97 -5.42
C ALA A 375 -13.37 -21.78 -4.77
N VAL A 376 -12.32 -22.11 -5.52
CA VAL A 376 -11.10 -22.76 -4.98
C VAL A 376 -10.36 -21.82 -4.05
N SER A 377 -10.16 -20.56 -4.44
CA SER A 377 -9.55 -19.52 -3.63
C SER A 377 -10.30 -19.30 -2.32
N LEU A 378 -11.64 -19.18 -2.38
CA LEU A 378 -12.47 -19.03 -1.19
C LEU A 378 -12.29 -20.18 -0.19
N ARG A 379 -12.27 -21.42 -0.67
CA ARG A 379 -12.04 -22.59 0.21
C ARG A 379 -10.68 -22.50 0.90
N ARG A 380 -9.59 -22.24 0.14
CA ARG A 380 -8.24 -22.10 0.73
C ARG A 380 -8.18 -20.99 1.77
N THR A 381 -8.81 -19.84 1.50
CA THR A 381 -8.88 -18.73 2.44
C THR A 381 -9.71 -19.10 3.68
N THR A 382 -10.85 -19.79 3.47
CA THR A 382 -11.71 -20.26 4.57
C THR A 382 -11.00 -21.24 5.49
N ASP A 383 -10.18 -22.12 4.93
CA ASP A 383 -9.40 -23.09 5.72
C ASP A 383 -8.41 -22.42 6.69
N VAL A 384 -7.98 -21.17 6.40
CA VAL A 384 -7.01 -20.43 7.23
C VAL A 384 -7.68 -19.39 8.13
N VAL A 385 -8.61 -18.60 7.59
CA VAL A 385 -9.20 -17.42 8.26
C VAL A 385 -10.73 -17.39 8.22
N GLY A 386 -11.38 -18.54 8.07
CA GLY A 386 -12.84 -18.64 7.82
C GLY A 386 -13.72 -17.96 8.86
N ALA A 387 -13.29 -17.90 10.13
CA ALA A 387 -14.02 -17.22 11.21
C ALA A 387 -14.15 -15.70 11.02
N TYR A 388 -13.33 -15.10 10.13
CA TYR A 388 -13.22 -13.66 9.93
C TYR A 388 -13.78 -13.20 8.58
N ILE A 389 -14.17 -14.11 7.69
CA ILE A 389 -14.64 -13.77 6.34
C ILE A 389 -15.92 -12.94 6.42
N ALA A 390 -15.93 -11.80 5.71
CA ALA A 390 -17.07 -10.92 5.59
C ALA A 390 -18.37 -11.69 5.29
N PRO A 391 -19.50 -11.37 5.95
CA PRO A 391 -20.79 -11.93 5.56
C PRO A 391 -21.15 -11.59 4.10
N ASP A 392 -22.18 -12.26 3.56
CA ASP A 392 -22.68 -11.99 2.21
C ASP A 392 -23.39 -10.66 2.14
#